data_0b4d515f4cacaced509637e7d32dd6ff
#
_entry.id   0b4d515f4cacaced509637e7d32dd6ff
#
_cell.length_a   1.000
_cell.length_b   1.000
_cell.length_c   1.000
_cell.angle_alpha   90.00
_cell.angle_beta   90.00
_cell.angle_gamma   90.00
#
_symmetry.space_group_name_H-M   'P 1'
#
loop_
_entity.id
_entity.type
_entity.pdbx_description
1 polymer ?
#
loop_
_entity_poly.entity_id
_entity_poly.type
_entity_poly.pdbx_seq_one_letter_code
_entity_poly.pdbx_strand_id
1 'polypeptide(L)'
;MVPVPPANPPDSPSGPSGPSDPSVPFTPLDFQLVLLRRMADHQPGLVEDARHALGVSPAGMREANKRWQAMTRSPRSRPARSRYLSVLGEPESRARRRIGDLDCEARRWRLPLWPDLRFEILTAPDGTVWNEWLVRAPDAGPPLLRTVEDLTPWSCTVDEAARAFAPARPLEGTAPTRWGLAFVAPDARGGRHEVVAEFTWGLLQRTAVGGPPVDTPPVDPSPVAPPRG
;
A
#
# COMPACT_ATOMS: atom_id res chain seq x y z
N MET A 1 -52.45 -9.68 47.81
CA MET A 1 -52.43 -8.79 46.66
C MET A 1 -51.14 -8.01 46.77
N VAL A 2 -50.08 -8.48 46.05
CA VAL A 2 -48.73 -7.92 46.10
C VAL A 2 -48.53 -7.05 44.84
N PRO A 3 -48.11 -5.81 44.98
CA PRO A 3 -47.91 -4.94 43.81
C PRO A 3 -46.65 -5.35 42.99
N VAL A 4 -46.81 -5.49 41.67
CA VAL A 4 -45.74 -5.73 40.68
C VAL A 4 -45.00 -4.40 40.44
N PRO A 5 -43.65 -4.38 40.48
CA PRO A 5 -42.87 -3.18 40.11
C PRO A 5 -42.93 -2.91 38.60
N PRO A 6 -42.84 -1.65 38.17
CA PRO A 6 -42.88 -1.28 36.75
C PRO A 6 -41.62 -1.75 36.02
N ALA A 7 -41.82 -2.25 34.80
CA ALA A 7 -40.75 -2.65 33.88
C ALA A 7 -39.89 -1.45 33.46
N ASN A 8 -38.58 -1.64 33.47
CA ASN A 8 -37.63 -0.68 32.90
C ASN A 8 -37.84 -0.53 31.35
N PRO A 9 -37.73 0.67 30.80
CA PRO A 9 -37.79 0.86 29.37
C PRO A 9 -36.56 0.23 28.70
N PRO A 10 -36.68 -0.25 27.44
CA PRO A 10 -35.57 -0.86 26.70
C PRO A 10 -34.48 0.19 26.41
N ASP A 11 -33.24 -0.25 26.56
CA ASP A 11 -32.02 0.52 26.23
C ASP A 11 -32.13 1.13 24.83
N SER A 12 -31.95 2.43 24.77
CA SER A 12 -31.86 3.19 23.52
C SER A 12 -30.65 2.74 22.73
N PRO A 13 -30.75 2.57 21.38
CA PRO A 13 -29.62 2.25 20.58
C PRO A 13 -28.60 3.42 20.62
N SER A 14 -27.37 3.07 20.93
CA SER A 14 -26.22 4.00 20.94
C SER A 14 -26.17 4.79 19.62
N GLY A 15 -26.30 6.09 19.73
CA GLY A 15 -26.30 7.02 18.61
C GLY A 15 -24.97 7.01 17.85
N PRO A 16 -24.93 7.60 16.63
CA PRO A 16 -23.73 7.64 15.80
C PRO A 16 -22.61 8.37 16.53
N SER A 17 -21.43 7.72 16.53
CA SER A 17 -20.20 8.26 17.12
C SER A 17 -19.98 9.71 16.67
N GLY A 18 -19.90 10.61 17.62
CA GLY A 18 -19.60 12.03 17.43
C GLY A 18 -18.22 12.25 16.81
N PRO A 19 -17.85 13.50 16.50
CA PRO A 19 -16.57 13.84 15.91
C PRO A 19 -15.44 13.31 16.81
N SER A 20 -14.48 12.60 16.17
CA SER A 20 -13.35 11.95 16.86
C SER A 20 -12.60 12.95 17.71
N ASP A 21 -12.42 12.61 18.98
CA ASP A 21 -11.62 13.38 19.93
C ASP A 21 -10.17 13.51 19.39
N PRO A 22 -9.65 14.73 19.19
CA PRO A 22 -8.29 14.94 18.71
C PRO A 22 -7.20 14.41 19.66
N SER A 23 -7.57 13.96 20.87
CA SER A 23 -6.68 13.36 21.86
C SER A 23 -6.37 11.88 21.58
N VAL A 24 -7.14 11.20 20.74
CA VAL A 24 -6.92 9.77 20.44
C VAL A 24 -5.70 9.60 19.53
N PRO A 25 -4.66 8.86 19.93
CA PRO A 25 -3.46 8.67 19.12
C PRO A 25 -3.80 7.95 17.80
N PHE A 26 -3.09 8.30 16.73
CA PHE A 26 -3.18 7.61 15.46
C PHE A 26 -2.44 6.26 15.57
N THR A 27 -3.11 5.17 15.20
CA THR A 27 -2.65 3.80 15.46
C THR A 27 -2.18 3.08 14.19
N PRO A 28 -1.47 1.93 14.31
CA PRO A 28 -1.16 1.08 13.16
C PRO A 28 -2.42 0.56 12.43
N LEU A 29 -3.55 0.40 13.12
CA LEU A 29 -4.84 0.07 12.50
C LEU A 29 -5.30 1.22 11.59
N ASP A 30 -5.29 2.45 12.10
CA ASP A 30 -5.64 3.63 11.30
C ASP A 30 -4.77 3.73 10.05
N PHE A 31 -3.47 3.40 10.16
CA PHE A 31 -2.56 3.41 9.02
C PHE A 31 -2.94 2.37 7.96
N GLN A 32 -3.33 1.16 8.34
CA GLN A 32 -3.82 0.16 7.39
C GLN A 32 -5.08 0.65 6.66
N LEU A 33 -5.97 1.36 7.35
CA LEU A 33 -7.15 1.97 6.74
C LEU A 33 -6.79 3.07 5.72
N VAL A 34 -5.69 3.79 5.95
CA VAL A 34 -5.17 4.75 4.96
C VAL A 34 -4.67 4.05 3.70
N LEU A 35 -3.96 2.92 3.84
CA LEU A 35 -3.53 2.12 2.69
C LEU A 35 -4.75 1.62 1.90
N LEU A 36 -5.71 1.02 2.59
CA LEU A 36 -6.96 0.53 2.00
C LEU A 36 -7.74 1.64 1.29
N ARG A 37 -7.86 2.82 1.91
CA ARG A 37 -8.59 3.94 1.31
C ARG A 37 -8.02 4.33 -0.06
N ARG A 38 -6.71 4.27 -0.22
CA ARG A 38 -6.06 4.56 -1.51
C ARG A 38 -6.24 3.43 -2.52
N MET A 39 -6.29 2.18 -2.08
CA MET A 39 -6.54 1.01 -2.94
C MET A 39 -8.01 0.93 -3.39
N ALA A 40 -8.95 1.50 -2.64
CA ALA A 40 -10.37 1.51 -2.97
C ALA A 40 -10.69 2.20 -4.32
N ASP A 41 -9.80 3.06 -4.81
CA ASP A 41 -9.95 3.69 -6.13
C ASP A 41 -9.89 2.65 -7.28
N HIS A 42 -9.31 1.47 -7.02
CA HIS A 42 -9.12 0.39 -7.99
C HIS A 42 -9.87 -0.88 -7.61
N GLN A 43 -9.89 -1.23 -6.32
CA GLN A 43 -10.39 -2.50 -5.79
C GLN A 43 -11.40 -2.30 -4.64
N PRO A 44 -12.57 -1.68 -4.90
CA PRO A 44 -13.52 -1.38 -3.85
C PRO A 44 -14.04 -2.64 -3.12
N GLY A 45 -14.23 -3.77 -3.83
CA GLY A 45 -14.68 -5.03 -3.25
C GLY A 45 -13.68 -5.61 -2.27
N LEU A 46 -12.40 -5.80 -2.69
CA LEU A 46 -11.36 -6.31 -1.81
C LEU A 46 -11.11 -5.40 -0.60
N VAL A 47 -11.23 -4.09 -0.79
CA VAL A 47 -11.11 -3.12 0.32
C VAL A 47 -12.28 -3.24 1.28
N GLU A 48 -13.49 -3.48 0.81
CA GLU A 48 -14.67 -3.70 1.66
C GLU A 48 -14.50 -4.96 2.52
N ASP A 49 -14.07 -6.07 1.91
CA ASP A 49 -13.79 -7.33 2.61
C ASP A 49 -12.69 -7.15 3.67
N ALA A 50 -11.58 -6.50 3.30
CA ALA A 50 -10.48 -6.22 4.22
C ALA A 50 -10.91 -5.32 5.38
N ARG A 51 -11.71 -4.30 5.11
CA ARG A 51 -12.27 -3.40 6.13
C ARG A 51 -13.18 -4.16 7.10
N HIS A 52 -14.03 -5.06 6.59
CA HIS A 52 -14.87 -5.92 7.41
C HIS A 52 -14.04 -6.85 8.29
N ALA A 53 -12.99 -7.45 7.75
CA ALA A 53 -12.06 -8.29 8.51
C ALA A 53 -11.39 -7.53 9.67
N LEU A 54 -11.16 -6.23 9.50
CA LEU A 54 -10.63 -5.34 10.55
C LEU A 54 -11.72 -4.85 11.53
N GLY A 55 -13.00 -5.17 11.33
CA GLY A 55 -14.11 -4.74 12.17
C GLY A 55 -14.38 -3.23 12.13
N VAL A 56 -14.00 -2.53 11.06
CA VAL A 56 -14.09 -1.07 10.97
C VAL A 56 -15.20 -0.64 10.02
N SER A 57 -15.95 0.40 10.38
CA SER A 57 -17.00 0.98 9.55
C SER A 57 -16.41 1.83 8.39
N PRO A 58 -17.17 2.08 7.29
CA PRO A 58 -16.76 3.01 6.24
C PRO A 58 -16.47 4.42 6.77
N ALA A 59 -17.19 4.86 7.81
CA ALA A 59 -16.95 6.14 8.47
C ALA A 59 -15.59 6.15 9.19
N GLY A 60 -15.23 5.06 9.89
CA GLY A 60 -13.93 4.90 10.55
C GLY A 60 -12.78 4.99 9.55
N MET A 61 -12.87 4.32 8.39
CA MET A 61 -11.85 4.42 7.36
C MET A 61 -11.71 5.85 6.79
N ARG A 62 -12.82 6.56 6.57
CA ARG A 62 -12.78 7.97 6.14
C ARG A 62 -12.13 8.86 7.19
N GLU A 63 -12.44 8.66 8.45
CA GLU A 63 -11.86 9.45 9.54
C GLU A 63 -10.36 9.17 9.71
N ALA A 64 -9.91 7.92 9.66
CA ALA A 64 -8.49 7.58 9.66
C ALA A 64 -7.74 8.30 8.51
N ASN A 65 -8.30 8.27 7.30
CA ASN A 65 -7.71 8.97 6.16
C ASN A 65 -7.68 10.51 6.35
N LYS A 66 -8.73 11.12 6.89
CA LYS A 66 -8.80 12.54 7.19
C LYS A 66 -7.72 12.95 8.21
N ARG A 67 -7.59 12.18 9.29
CA ARG A 67 -6.56 12.40 10.32
C ARG A 67 -5.15 12.28 9.75
N TRP A 68 -4.88 11.26 8.92
CA TRP A 68 -3.61 11.10 8.23
C TRP A 68 -3.28 12.31 7.35
N GLN A 69 -4.24 12.77 6.54
CA GLN A 69 -4.04 13.96 5.71
C GLN A 69 -3.78 15.22 6.53
N ALA A 70 -4.47 15.39 7.64
CA ALA A 70 -4.21 16.50 8.55
C ALA A 70 -2.77 16.45 9.12
N MET A 71 -2.30 15.26 9.50
CA MET A 71 -0.92 15.04 9.97
C MET A 71 0.13 15.35 8.89
N THR A 72 -0.17 15.02 7.62
CA THR A 72 0.79 15.21 6.52
C THR A 72 0.83 16.63 5.99
N ARG A 73 -0.28 17.34 6.04
CA ARG A 73 -0.42 18.71 5.51
C ARG A 73 -0.17 19.82 6.54
N SER A 74 -0.06 19.47 7.82
CA SER A 74 0.17 20.47 8.88
C SER A 74 1.51 21.17 8.66
N PRO A 75 1.58 22.50 8.77
CA PRO A 75 2.84 23.24 8.74
C PRO A 75 3.83 22.82 9.86
N ARG A 76 3.29 22.22 10.92
CA ARG A 76 4.06 21.64 12.04
C ARG A 76 4.25 20.12 11.88
N SER A 77 4.02 19.56 10.68
CA SER A 77 4.17 18.14 10.46
C SER A 77 5.60 17.71 10.72
N ARG A 78 5.74 16.57 11.39
CA ARG A 78 7.04 15.93 11.57
C ARG A 78 7.57 15.47 10.20
N PRO A 79 8.90 15.40 10.02
CA PRO A 79 9.47 14.73 8.84
C PRO A 79 8.83 13.37 8.61
N ALA A 80 8.66 12.96 7.36
CA ALA A 80 7.94 11.74 7.00
C ALA A 80 8.42 10.51 7.81
N ARG A 81 9.74 10.32 7.92
CA ARG A 81 10.35 9.26 8.74
C ARG A 81 9.85 9.28 10.19
N SER A 82 9.87 10.45 10.84
CA SER A 82 9.44 10.59 12.24
C SER A 82 7.96 10.34 12.43
N ARG A 83 7.15 10.69 11.42
CA ARG A 83 5.72 10.42 11.40
C ARG A 83 5.44 8.92 11.37
N TYR A 84 6.14 8.14 10.52
CA TYR A 84 5.99 6.68 10.51
C TYR A 84 6.40 6.04 11.84
N LEU A 85 7.50 6.47 12.43
CA LEU A 85 7.91 6.00 13.77
C LEU A 85 6.86 6.32 14.84
N SER A 86 6.23 7.50 14.79
CA SER A 86 5.21 7.86 15.77
C SER A 86 3.89 7.07 15.64
N VAL A 87 3.61 6.52 14.44
CA VAL A 87 2.38 5.79 14.12
C VAL A 87 2.59 4.28 14.23
N LEU A 88 3.68 3.78 13.68
CA LEU A 88 3.95 2.35 13.56
C LEU A 88 4.89 1.83 14.66
N GLY A 89 5.46 2.73 15.46
CA GLY A 89 6.45 2.38 16.47
C GLY A 89 7.82 2.04 15.89
N GLU A 90 8.61 1.28 16.65
CA GLU A 90 9.92 0.83 16.18
C GLU A 90 9.78 -0.17 15.03
N PRO A 91 10.60 -0.05 13.97
CA PRO A 91 10.58 -1.00 12.86
C PRO A 91 11.06 -2.38 13.31
N GLU A 92 10.42 -3.42 12.76
CA GLU A 92 10.84 -4.81 12.95
C GLU A 92 12.28 -5.06 12.47
N SER A 93 12.64 -4.39 11.36
CA SER A 93 13.98 -4.50 10.78
C SER A 93 14.46 -3.22 10.14
N ARG A 94 15.78 -3.07 10.10
CA ARG A 94 16.49 -1.99 9.40
C ARG A 94 17.58 -2.61 8.53
N ALA A 95 17.68 -2.14 7.28
CA ALA A 95 18.71 -2.62 6.35
C ALA A 95 19.30 -1.44 5.58
N ARG A 96 20.62 -1.48 5.38
CA ARG A 96 21.27 -0.56 4.41
C ARG A 96 21.05 -1.06 3.00
N ARG A 97 20.74 -0.14 2.10
CA ARG A 97 20.61 -0.40 0.66
C ARG A 97 21.39 0.63 -0.12
N ARG A 98 22.27 0.17 -0.98
CA ARG A 98 22.97 1.05 -1.90
C ARG A 98 22.11 1.26 -3.15
N ILE A 99 21.80 2.51 -3.46
CA ILE A 99 21.07 2.93 -4.66
C ILE A 99 21.97 3.89 -5.44
N GLY A 100 22.53 3.41 -6.53
CA GLY A 100 23.61 4.13 -7.18
C GLY A 100 24.79 4.34 -6.20
N ASP A 101 25.19 5.58 -5.99
CA ASP A 101 26.25 5.95 -5.06
C ASP A 101 25.78 6.30 -3.64
N LEU A 102 24.48 6.21 -3.37
CA LEU A 102 23.91 6.61 -2.09
C LEU A 102 23.63 5.42 -1.19
N ASP A 103 24.02 5.54 0.09
CA ASP A 103 23.69 4.58 1.14
C ASP A 103 22.36 4.97 1.76
N CYS A 104 21.29 4.28 1.36
CA CYS A 104 19.93 4.46 1.86
C CYS A 104 19.64 3.50 3.01
N GLU A 105 18.64 3.84 3.83
CA GLU A 105 18.17 2.98 4.91
C GLU A 105 16.72 2.55 4.65
N ALA A 106 16.50 1.25 4.57
CA ALA A 106 15.18 0.64 4.53
C ALA A 106 14.73 0.29 5.95
N ARG A 107 13.51 0.70 6.32
CA ARG A 107 12.85 0.34 7.59
C ARG A 107 11.55 -0.36 7.29
N ARG A 108 11.28 -1.47 8.01
CA ARG A 108 10.13 -2.33 7.77
C ARG A 108 9.30 -2.53 9.01
N TRP A 109 7.98 -2.57 8.83
CA TRP A 109 6.99 -2.83 9.87
C TRP A 109 6.03 -3.92 9.44
N ARG A 110 5.60 -4.74 10.41
CA ARG A 110 4.49 -5.68 10.22
C ARG A 110 3.18 -4.93 10.12
N LEU A 111 2.33 -5.40 9.22
CA LEU A 111 0.94 -4.97 9.14
C LEU A 111 0.05 -6.22 9.28
N PRO A 112 -0.83 -6.29 10.30
CA PRO A 112 -1.67 -7.47 10.54
C PRO A 112 -2.53 -7.89 9.35
N LEU A 113 -3.02 -6.93 8.56
CA LEU A 113 -3.84 -7.20 7.38
C LEU A 113 -3.08 -7.96 6.28
N TRP A 114 -1.76 -7.77 6.20
CA TRP A 114 -0.90 -8.41 5.20
C TRP A 114 0.28 -9.12 5.90
N PRO A 115 0.04 -10.30 6.52
CA PRO A 115 1.07 -11.00 7.31
C PRO A 115 2.32 -11.36 6.49
N ASP A 116 2.13 -11.65 5.20
CA ASP A 116 3.20 -12.00 4.26
C ASP A 116 3.93 -10.79 3.67
N LEU A 117 3.53 -9.59 4.05
CA LEU A 117 4.13 -8.35 3.58
C LEU A 117 4.67 -7.53 4.76
N ARG A 118 5.52 -6.57 4.42
CA ARG A 118 5.99 -5.51 5.32
C ARG A 118 5.76 -4.17 4.67
N PHE A 119 5.34 -3.19 5.45
CA PHE A 119 5.41 -1.81 5.00
C PHE A 119 6.85 -1.34 5.14
N GLU A 120 7.44 -0.88 4.04
CA GLU A 120 8.82 -0.39 4.00
C GLU A 120 8.84 1.08 3.62
N ILE A 121 9.65 1.86 4.33
CA ILE A 121 10.12 3.16 3.85
C ILE A 121 11.59 3.05 3.48
N LEU A 122 11.96 3.63 2.35
CA LEU A 122 13.35 3.81 1.94
C LEU A 122 13.73 5.27 2.16
N THR A 123 14.77 5.49 2.97
CA THR A 123 15.21 6.83 3.37
C THR A 123 16.60 7.09 2.82
N ALA A 124 16.78 8.21 2.13
CA ALA A 124 18.06 8.68 1.65
C ALA A 124 18.98 9.16 2.81
N PRO A 125 20.28 9.38 2.58
CA PRO A 125 21.22 9.83 3.62
C PRO A 125 20.82 11.16 4.29
N ASP A 126 20.16 12.06 3.58
CA ASP A 126 19.64 13.34 4.08
C ASP A 126 18.37 13.21 4.93
N GLY A 127 17.84 12.00 5.05
CA GLY A 127 16.60 11.72 5.80
C GLY A 127 15.32 11.82 4.98
N THR A 128 15.41 12.17 3.70
CA THR A 128 14.25 12.19 2.79
C THR A 128 13.73 10.78 2.54
N VAL A 129 12.42 10.59 2.63
CA VAL A 129 11.77 9.32 2.27
C VAL A 129 11.56 9.30 0.75
N TRP A 130 12.20 8.34 0.08
CA TRP A 130 12.10 8.18 -1.37
C TRP A 130 10.96 7.26 -1.77
N ASN A 131 10.78 6.14 -1.02
CA ASN A 131 9.73 5.17 -1.30
C ASN A 131 8.98 4.78 -0.02
N GLU A 132 7.70 4.52 -0.21
CA GLU A 132 6.73 4.10 0.80
C GLU A 132 5.87 3.00 0.16
N TRP A 133 6.14 1.73 0.50
CA TRP A 133 5.51 0.62 -0.21
C TRP A 133 5.40 -0.66 0.63
N LEU A 134 4.59 -1.60 0.15
CA LEU A 134 4.55 -2.95 0.65
C LEU A 134 5.61 -3.79 -0.09
N VAL A 135 6.37 -4.55 0.66
CA VAL A 135 7.38 -5.50 0.18
C VAL A 135 7.13 -6.88 0.76
N ARG A 136 7.59 -7.94 0.11
CA ARG A 136 7.48 -9.29 0.65
C ARG A 136 8.26 -9.42 1.96
N ALA A 137 7.64 -10.11 2.95
CA ALA A 137 8.31 -10.44 4.19
C ALA A 137 9.48 -11.41 3.91
N PRO A 138 10.60 -11.30 4.64
CA PRO A 138 11.76 -12.17 4.40
C PRO A 138 11.48 -13.66 4.61
N ASP A 139 10.51 -13.97 5.45
CA ASP A 139 10.05 -15.31 5.82
C ASP A 139 8.88 -15.83 4.97
N ALA A 140 8.32 -15.00 4.11
CA ALA A 140 7.24 -15.38 3.20
C ALA A 140 7.78 -15.73 1.81
N GLY A 141 7.33 -16.85 1.27
CA GLY A 141 7.65 -17.25 -0.10
C GLY A 141 7.08 -16.25 -1.13
N PRO A 142 7.82 -15.95 -2.22
CA PRO A 142 7.29 -15.14 -3.28
C PRO A 142 6.11 -15.86 -3.99
N PRO A 143 5.15 -15.11 -4.53
CA PRO A 143 4.09 -15.70 -5.34
C PRO A 143 4.66 -16.33 -6.61
N LEU A 144 4.00 -17.36 -7.09
CA LEU A 144 4.37 -18.00 -8.34
C LEU A 144 3.76 -17.21 -9.51
N LEU A 145 4.56 -16.39 -10.16
CA LEU A 145 4.15 -15.58 -11.30
C LEU A 145 4.77 -16.15 -12.58
N ARG A 146 3.97 -16.78 -13.42
CA ARG A 146 4.40 -17.39 -14.69
C ARG A 146 3.68 -16.83 -15.91
N THR A 147 2.41 -16.44 -15.73
CA THR A 147 1.52 -16.02 -16.81
C THR A 147 0.74 -14.77 -16.43
N VAL A 148 0.04 -14.19 -17.39
CA VAL A 148 -0.82 -13.01 -17.15
C VAL A 148 -1.97 -13.32 -16.19
N GLU A 149 -2.43 -14.57 -16.15
CA GLU A 149 -3.51 -15.04 -15.28
C GLU A 149 -3.12 -15.05 -13.79
N ASP A 150 -1.83 -15.14 -13.49
CA ASP A 150 -1.31 -15.07 -12.11
C ASP A 150 -1.33 -13.65 -11.54
N LEU A 151 -1.49 -12.65 -12.41
CA LEU A 151 -1.49 -11.23 -12.05
C LEU A 151 -2.88 -10.78 -11.58
N THR A 152 -3.35 -11.35 -10.50
CA THR A 152 -4.62 -10.95 -9.87
C THR A 152 -4.41 -9.79 -8.89
N PRO A 153 -5.43 -8.96 -8.60
CA PRO A 153 -5.31 -7.89 -7.62
C PRO A 153 -4.76 -8.38 -6.28
N TRP A 154 -3.79 -7.65 -5.73
CA TRP A 154 -3.08 -7.92 -4.47
C TRP A 154 -2.20 -9.18 -4.45
N SER A 155 -2.05 -9.88 -5.57
CA SER A 155 -1.24 -11.12 -5.63
C SER A 155 0.26 -10.89 -5.47
N CYS A 156 0.78 -9.75 -5.92
CA CYS A 156 2.22 -9.50 -5.95
C CYS A 156 2.60 -8.03 -5.73
N THR A 157 3.86 -7.83 -5.38
CA THR A 157 4.49 -6.52 -5.26
C THR A 157 5.13 -6.08 -6.58
N VAL A 158 5.49 -4.78 -6.67
CA VAL A 158 6.22 -4.21 -7.83
C VAL A 158 7.48 -5.01 -8.14
N ASP A 159 8.28 -5.29 -7.11
CA ASP A 159 9.55 -6.02 -7.23
C ASP A 159 9.38 -7.45 -7.74
N GLU A 160 8.31 -8.12 -7.31
CA GLU A 160 8.01 -9.50 -7.72
C GLU A 160 7.58 -9.56 -9.17
N ALA A 161 6.69 -8.68 -9.59
CA ALA A 161 6.29 -8.58 -11.00
C ALA A 161 7.48 -8.21 -11.90
N ALA A 162 8.31 -7.24 -11.48
CA ALA A 162 9.48 -6.82 -12.25
C ALA A 162 10.50 -7.95 -12.43
N ARG A 163 10.69 -8.80 -11.41
CA ARG A 163 11.60 -9.96 -11.49
C ARG A 163 11.02 -11.11 -12.31
N ALA A 164 9.74 -11.40 -12.14
CA ALA A 164 9.09 -12.51 -12.83
C ALA A 164 9.00 -12.30 -14.35
N PHE A 165 8.77 -11.05 -14.76
CA PHE A 165 8.55 -10.70 -16.16
C PHE A 165 9.64 -9.74 -16.72
N ALA A 166 10.89 -10.00 -16.35
CA ALA A 166 12.02 -9.23 -16.85
C ALA A 166 12.22 -9.43 -18.39
N PRO A 167 12.59 -8.36 -19.14
CA PRO A 167 12.79 -6.99 -18.68
C PRO A 167 11.47 -6.26 -18.45
N ALA A 168 11.37 -5.56 -17.32
CA ALA A 168 10.23 -4.72 -17.00
C ALA A 168 10.64 -3.25 -17.01
N ARG A 169 9.82 -2.40 -17.62
CA ARG A 169 10.06 -0.96 -17.74
C ARG A 169 9.16 -0.21 -16.75
N PRO A 170 9.72 0.56 -15.82
CA PRO A 170 8.94 1.46 -14.97
C PRO A 170 8.18 2.49 -15.81
N LEU A 171 6.95 2.76 -15.40
CA LEU A 171 6.12 3.84 -15.93
C LEU A 171 5.99 4.93 -14.87
N GLU A 172 5.85 6.17 -15.33
CA GLU A 172 5.62 7.30 -14.43
C GLU A 172 4.31 7.11 -13.66
N GLY A 173 4.38 7.25 -12.34
CA GLY A 173 3.23 7.13 -11.46
C GLY A 173 2.38 8.40 -11.47
N THR A 174 1.07 8.25 -11.33
CA THR A 174 0.13 9.39 -11.23
C THR A 174 0.11 10.06 -9.86
N ALA A 175 0.79 9.48 -8.87
CA ALA A 175 0.92 9.98 -7.50
C ALA A 175 2.10 9.29 -6.78
N PRO A 176 2.64 9.87 -5.69
CA PRO A 176 3.81 9.32 -4.98
C PRO A 176 3.68 7.87 -4.51
N THR A 177 2.45 7.39 -4.30
CA THR A 177 2.17 6.01 -3.84
C THR A 177 1.65 5.09 -4.95
N ARG A 178 1.73 5.53 -6.20
CA ARG A 178 1.27 4.79 -7.37
C ARG A 178 2.41 4.57 -8.33
N TRP A 179 2.59 3.34 -8.77
CA TRP A 179 3.62 2.93 -9.73
C TRP A 179 3.00 2.16 -10.87
N GLY A 180 3.63 2.21 -12.02
CA GLY A 180 3.31 1.39 -13.17
C GLY A 180 4.53 0.58 -13.61
N LEU A 181 4.28 -0.60 -14.17
CA LEU A 181 5.27 -1.39 -14.89
C LEU A 181 4.68 -1.80 -16.24
N ALA A 182 5.49 -1.71 -17.28
CA ALA A 182 5.22 -2.33 -18.57
C ALA A 182 6.20 -3.48 -18.80
N PHE A 183 5.70 -4.62 -19.21
CA PHE A 183 6.49 -5.84 -19.48
C PHE A 183 5.75 -6.74 -20.46
N VAL A 184 6.41 -7.80 -20.90
CA VAL A 184 5.79 -8.86 -21.71
C VAL A 184 5.63 -10.11 -20.87
N ALA A 185 4.43 -10.65 -20.82
CA ALA A 185 4.14 -11.90 -20.12
C ALA A 185 3.44 -12.90 -21.04
N PRO A 186 3.67 -14.21 -20.87
CA PRO A 186 2.92 -15.24 -21.57
C PRO A 186 1.52 -15.41 -20.96
N ASP A 187 0.57 -15.88 -21.77
CA ASP A 187 -0.67 -16.48 -21.27
C ASP A 187 -0.51 -17.99 -21.02
N ALA A 188 -1.54 -18.63 -20.48
CA ALA A 188 -1.55 -20.07 -20.21
C ALA A 188 -1.40 -20.94 -21.48
N ARG A 189 -1.57 -20.37 -22.68
CA ARG A 189 -1.41 -21.04 -23.98
C ARG A 189 -0.06 -20.77 -24.62
N GLY A 190 0.79 -19.97 -23.99
CA GLY A 190 2.11 -19.59 -24.48
C GLY A 190 2.14 -18.37 -25.41
N GLY A 191 0.99 -17.71 -25.64
CA GLY A 191 0.91 -16.43 -26.34
C GLY A 191 1.59 -15.33 -25.51
N ARG A 192 2.32 -14.44 -26.16
CA ARG A 192 3.00 -13.32 -25.48
C ARG A 192 2.19 -12.03 -25.62
N HIS A 193 2.03 -11.31 -24.52
CA HIS A 193 1.22 -10.10 -24.44
C HIS A 193 2.00 -8.96 -23.82
N GLU A 194 1.80 -7.74 -24.31
CA GLU A 194 2.21 -6.55 -23.58
C GLU A 194 1.26 -6.36 -22.39
N VAL A 195 1.85 -6.12 -21.22
CA VAL A 195 1.12 -5.94 -19.97
C VAL A 195 1.51 -4.60 -19.36
N VAL A 196 0.50 -3.83 -18.97
CA VAL A 196 0.67 -2.67 -18.09
C VAL A 196 0.05 -3.02 -16.74
N ALA A 197 0.89 -3.07 -15.71
CA ALA A 197 0.49 -3.35 -14.34
C ALA A 197 0.53 -2.07 -13.50
N GLU A 198 -0.54 -1.80 -12.76
CA GLU A 198 -0.65 -0.65 -11.87
C GLU A 198 -0.63 -1.09 -10.41
N PHE A 199 0.17 -0.39 -9.62
CA PHE A 199 0.40 -0.66 -8.20
C PHE A 199 0.03 0.54 -7.34
N THR A 200 -0.54 0.27 -6.18
CA THR A 200 -0.77 1.28 -5.13
C THR A 200 -0.10 0.80 -3.86
N TRP A 201 0.72 1.65 -3.24
CA TRP A 201 1.56 1.26 -2.11
C TRP A 201 2.44 0.02 -2.42
N GLY A 202 2.89 -0.10 -3.67
CA GLY A 202 3.70 -1.23 -4.11
C GLY A 202 2.97 -2.55 -4.32
N LEU A 203 1.66 -2.62 -4.12
CA LEU A 203 0.84 -3.82 -4.29
C LEU A 203 -0.01 -3.73 -5.55
N LEU A 204 -0.04 -4.80 -6.34
CA LEU A 204 -0.76 -4.86 -7.61
C LEU A 204 -2.24 -4.55 -7.42
N GLN A 205 -2.77 -3.66 -8.25
CA GLN A 205 -4.19 -3.30 -8.26
C GLN A 205 -4.91 -3.82 -9.49
N ARG A 206 -4.32 -3.64 -10.65
CA ARG A 206 -4.91 -4.08 -11.92
C ARG A 206 -3.84 -4.25 -12.99
N THR A 207 -4.20 -5.00 -14.02
CA THR A 207 -3.42 -5.16 -15.25
C THR A 207 -4.27 -4.82 -16.45
N ALA A 208 -3.65 -4.21 -17.45
CA ALA A 208 -4.19 -4.11 -18.80
C ALA A 208 -3.32 -4.99 -19.69
N VAL A 209 -3.95 -5.96 -20.37
CA VAL A 209 -3.27 -6.88 -21.30
C VAL A 209 -3.56 -6.40 -22.72
N GLY A 210 -2.49 -6.04 -23.44
CA GLY A 210 -2.54 -5.61 -24.84
C GLY A 210 -2.40 -6.79 -25.81
N GLY A 211 -2.35 -6.44 -27.11
CA GLY A 211 -2.01 -7.42 -28.17
C GLY A 211 -0.56 -7.91 -28.06
N PRO A 212 -0.12 -8.80 -29.00
CA PRO A 212 1.25 -9.26 -29.05
C PRO A 212 2.21 -8.05 -29.15
N PRO A 213 3.41 -8.14 -28.53
CA PRO A 213 4.36 -7.04 -28.50
C PRO A 213 4.74 -6.64 -29.93
N VAL A 214 4.69 -5.33 -30.18
CA VAL A 214 5.30 -4.75 -31.37
C VAL A 214 6.82 -4.69 -31.11
N ASP A 215 7.63 -5.27 -31.99
CA ASP A 215 9.09 -5.23 -31.90
C ASP A 215 9.56 -3.77 -31.90
N THR A 216 9.70 -3.22 -30.72
CA THR A 216 10.34 -1.90 -30.52
C THR A 216 11.77 -2.15 -30.06
N PRO A 217 12.79 -1.60 -30.75
CA PRO A 217 14.18 -1.78 -30.36
C PRO A 217 14.43 -1.25 -28.93
N PRO A 218 15.37 -1.84 -28.18
CA PRO A 218 15.63 -1.46 -26.80
C PRO A 218 16.03 0.00 -26.70
N VAL A 219 15.27 0.78 -25.95
CA VAL A 219 15.65 2.14 -25.56
C VAL A 219 16.68 2.01 -24.44
N ASP A 220 17.86 2.58 -24.67
CA ASP A 220 18.99 2.65 -23.73
C ASP A 220 18.51 3.27 -22.39
N PRO A 221 18.70 2.60 -21.24
CA PRO A 221 18.27 3.13 -19.96
C PRO A 221 19.19 4.25 -19.49
N SER A 222 18.89 5.47 -19.88
CA SER A 222 19.48 6.64 -19.21
C SER A 222 18.98 6.69 -17.76
N PRO A 223 19.85 6.98 -16.79
CA PRO A 223 19.46 7.03 -15.37
C PRO A 223 18.43 8.13 -15.13
N VAL A 224 17.31 7.76 -14.55
CA VAL A 224 16.26 8.70 -14.12
C VAL A 224 16.85 9.58 -13.02
N ALA A 225 17.07 10.85 -13.36
CA ALA A 225 17.46 11.86 -12.38
C ALA A 225 16.28 12.13 -11.39
N PRO A 226 16.57 12.37 -10.10
CA PRO A 226 15.54 12.69 -9.13
C PRO A 226 14.84 14.00 -9.48
N PRO A 227 13.55 14.16 -9.14
CA PRO A 227 12.81 15.40 -9.38
C PRO A 227 13.48 16.56 -8.62
N ARG A 228 13.72 17.66 -9.32
CA ARG A 228 14.19 18.90 -8.71
C ARG A 228 13.05 19.48 -7.86
N GLY A 229 13.32 19.70 -6.57
CA GLY A 229 12.48 20.41 -5.63
C GLY A 229 12.38 21.90 -5.89
#